data_fccbb00908fb1ed4e1c63c685f956185
#
_entry.id   fccbb00908fb1ed4e1c63c685f956185
#
_cell.length_a   1.000
_cell.length_b   1.000
_cell.length_c   1.000
_cell.angle_alpha   90.00
_cell.angle_beta   90.00
_cell.angle_gamma   90.00
#
_symmetry.space_group_name_H-M   'P 1'
#
loop_
_entity.id
_entity.type
_entity.pdbx_description
1 polymer ?
#
loop_
_entity_poly.entity_id
_entity_poly.type
_entity_poly.pdbx_seq_one_letter_code
_entity_poly.pdbx_strand_id
1 'polypeptide(L)'
;MKFGDSSMVRMGDKVFTIGYPHTRIMGFKPKYTEGVISAVTGIKDNPTVFQTTVPIQPGNSGGPLFNEKGEVVGLTTSSLSLLAIESMGAIPQSVNYAVKSSFVKNTISTIPEALLSNRGIVVVPTDSNSRSDFIEAISKNVVLILGKVD
;
A
#
# COMPACT_ATOMS: atom_id res chain seq x y z
N MET A 1 11.83 5.81 -3.31
CA MET A 1 10.35 5.88 -3.31
C MET A 1 9.94 7.10 -2.50
N LYS A 2 9.05 7.95 -3.03
CA LYS A 2 8.64 9.20 -2.37
C LYS A 2 7.33 8.98 -1.59
N PHE A 3 7.25 9.48 -0.36
CA PHE A 3 6.00 9.52 0.38
C PHE A 3 5.17 10.73 -0.05
N GLY A 4 3.92 10.49 -0.41
CA GLY A 4 2.91 11.51 -0.60
C GLY A 4 2.39 12.07 0.74
N ASP A 5 1.62 13.14 0.65
CA ASP A 5 0.91 13.71 1.80
C ASP A 5 -0.47 13.06 1.92
N SER A 6 -0.63 12.17 2.91
CA SER A 6 -1.90 11.49 3.15
C SER A 6 -3.02 12.40 3.65
N SER A 7 -2.72 13.62 4.12
CA SER A 7 -3.75 14.58 4.53
C SER A 7 -4.48 15.22 3.34
N MET A 8 -3.85 15.18 2.15
CA MET A 8 -4.41 15.72 0.91
C MET A 8 -5.26 14.70 0.15
N VAL A 9 -5.26 13.45 0.58
CA VAL A 9 -6.02 12.36 -0.05
C VAL A 9 -7.50 12.48 0.31
N ARG A 10 -8.37 12.35 -0.70
CA ARG A 10 -9.81 12.49 -0.58
C ARG A 10 -10.54 11.24 -1.02
N MET A 11 -11.77 11.09 -0.59
CA MET A 11 -12.69 10.08 -1.10
C MET A 11 -12.85 10.23 -2.62
N GLY A 12 -12.73 9.12 -3.36
CA GLY A 12 -12.77 9.07 -4.81
C GLY A 12 -11.40 9.14 -5.48
N ASP A 13 -10.34 9.52 -4.78
CA ASP A 13 -8.99 9.56 -5.36
C ASP A 13 -8.57 8.14 -5.78
N LYS A 14 -8.03 8.05 -7.00
CA LYS A 14 -7.51 6.79 -7.52
C LYS A 14 -6.21 6.40 -6.83
N VAL A 15 -6.14 5.15 -6.48
CA VAL A 15 -4.97 4.56 -5.82
C VAL A 15 -4.69 3.16 -6.37
N PHE A 16 -3.46 2.71 -6.24
CA PHE A 16 -3.07 1.37 -6.64
C PHE A 16 -2.02 0.78 -5.70
N THR A 17 -1.88 -0.53 -5.73
CA THR A 17 -0.79 -1.24 -5.07
C THR A 17 -0.10 -2.20 -6.03
N ILE A 18 1.15 -2.47 -5.76
CA ILE A 18 1.93 -3.51 -6.41
C ILE A 18 2.45 -4.41 -5.29
N GLY A 19 2.25 -5.71 -5.42
CA GLY A 19 2.66 -6.67 -4.40
C GLY A 19 2.80 -8.08 -4.96
N TYR A 20 2.96 -9.04 -4.06
CA TYR A 20 3.20 -10.45 -4.39
C TYR A 20 2.15 -11.35 -3.71
N PRO A 21 0.87 -11.24 -4.09
CA PRO A 21 -0.20 -11.99 -3.45
C PRO A 21 -0.04 -13.49 -3.71
N HIS A 22 -0.29 -14.30 -2.68
CA HIS A 22 -0.36 -15.75 -2.77
C HIS A 22 0.75 -16.38 -3.62
N THR A 23 2.02 -16.09 -3.34
CA THR A 23 3.18 -16.49 -4.17
C THR A 23 3.25 -17.99 -4.48
N ARG A 24 2.74 -18.85 -3.57
CA ARG A 24 2.65 -20.30 -3.79
C ARG A 24 1.69 -20.71 -4.92
N ILE A 25 0.71 -19.86 -5.24
CA ILE A 25 -0.33 -20.11 -6.25
C ILE A 25 -0.11 -19.22 -7.47
N MET A 26 0.15 -17.93 -7.25
CA MET A 26 0.20 -16.90 -8.30
C MET A 26 1.63 -16.64 -8.81
N GLY A 27 2.64 -17.30 -8.23
CA GLY A 27 4.05 -17.15 -8.61
C GLY A 27 4.68 -15.87 -8.08
N PHE A 28 5.97 -15.68 -8.40
CA PHE A 28 6.84 -14.65 -7.82
C PHE A 28 6.93 -13.36 -8.65
N LYS A 29 6.08 -13.17 -9.65
CA LYS A 29 6.02 -11.90 -10.38
C LYS A 29 5.09 -10.93 -9.65
N PRO A 30 5.44 -9.62 -9.59
CA PRO A 30 4.58 -8.62 -8.97
C PRO A 30 3.23 -8.54 -9.67
N LYS A 31 2.19 -8.23 -8.91
CA LYS A 31 0.82 -8.02 -9.39
C LYS A 31 0.41 -6.58 -9.10
N TYR A 32 -0.18 -5.95 -10.09
CA TYR A 32 -0.79 -4.63 -9.98
C TYR A 32 -2.28 -4.77 -9.70
N THR A 33 -2.78 -3.99 -8.74
CA THR A 33 -4.22 -3.82 -8.49
C THR A 33 -4.54 -2.37 -8.21
N GLU A 34 -5.68 -1.89 -8.70
CA GLU A 34 -6.12 -0.51 -8.52
C GLU A 34 -7.54 -0.41 -7.98
N GLY A 35 -7.88 0.76 -7.48
CA GLY A 35 -9.18 1.12 -6.96
C GLY A 35 -9.20 2.59 -6.55
N VAL A 36 -10.08 2.91 -5.62
CA VAL A 36 -10.25 4.27 -5.09
C VAL A 36 -10.23 4.29 -3.57
N ILE A 37 -9.98 5.45 -3.00
CA ILE A 37 -10.24 5.71 -1.58
C ILE A 37 -11.75 5.80 -1.40
N SER A 38 -12.33 4.88 -0.66
CA SER A 38 -13.77 4.88 -0.35
C SER A 38 -14.11 5.67 0.91
N ALA A 39 -13.17 5.78 1.87
CA ALA A 39 -13.28 6.69 3.01
C ALA A 39 -11.91 7.11 3.51
N VAL A 40 -11.84 8.31 4.07
CA VAL A 40 -10.61 8.83 4.69
C VAL A 40 -10.45 8.43 6.16
N THR A 41 -11.36 7.59 6.65
CA THR A 41 -11.32 6.95 7.97
C THR A 41 -11.55 5.45 7.81
N GLY A 42 -11.18 4.68 8.82
CA GLY A 42 -11.40 3.24 8.86
C GLY A 42 -12.54 2.82 9.76
N ILE A 43 -12.51 1.58 10.25
CA ILE A 43 -13.51 1.02 11.18
C ILE A 43 -13.68 1.94 12.38
N LYS A 44 -14.95 2.22 12.75
CA LYS A 44 -15.32 3.12 13.85
C LYS A 44 -14.65 4.50 13.75
N ASP A 45 -14.62 5.03 12.52
CA ASP A 45 -14.01 6.32 12.19
C ASP A 45 -12.54 6.47 12.57
N ASN A 46 -11.80 5.37 12.60
CA ASN A 46 -10.37 5.39 12.88
C ASN A 46 -9.63 6.32 11.90
N PRO A 47 -9.04 7.45 12.38
CA PRO A 47 -8.42 8.45 11.50
C PRO A 47 -7.05 8.01 10.95
N THR A 48 -6.48 6.91 11.45
CA THR A 48 -5.12 6.47 11.10
C THR A 48 -5.05 5.68 9.80
N VAL A 49 -6.20 5.27 9.27
CA VAL A 49 -6.27 4.43 8.06
C VAL A 49 -7.23 5.00 7.03
N PHE A 50 -6.98 4.65 5.78
CA PHE A 50 -7.95 4.78 4.68
C PHE A 50 -8.76 3.50 4.54
N GLN A 51 -10.02 3.62 4.13
CA GLN A 51 -10.75 2.54 3.49
C GLN A 51 -10.60 2.67 1.97
N THR A 52 -10.36 1.56 1.28
CA THR A 52 -10.14 1.52 -0.16
C THR A 52 -10.81 0.33 -0.81
N THR A 53 -11.14 0.47 -2.10
CA THR A 53 -11.64 -0.63 -2.93
C THR A 53 -10.52 -1.44 -3.58
N VAL A 54 -9.25 -1.04 -3.43
CA VAL A 54 -8.11 -1.80 -3.98
C VAL A 54 -8.12 -3.22 -3.39
N PRO A 55 -8.16 -4.26 -4.24
CA PRO A 55 -8.10 -5.64 -3.76
C PRO A 55 -6.80 -5.92 -3.00
N ILE A 56 -6.89 -6.24 -1.72
CA ILE A 56 -5.75 -6.59 -0.87
C ILE A 56 -5.90 -8.05 -0.46
N GLN A 57 -4.88 -8.83 -0.75
CA GLN A 57 -4.81 -10.26 -0.44
C GLN A 57 -3.56 -10.56 0.38
N PRO A 58 -3.50 -11.72 1.08
CA PRO A 58 -2.29 -12.17 1.76
C PRO A 58 -1.07 -12.12 0.82
N GLY A 59 -0.01 -11.42 1.25
CA GLY A 59 1.18 -11.11 0.46
C GLY A 59 1.22 -9.68 -0.08
N ASN A 60 0.10 -8.92 -0.03
CA ASN A 60 0.10 -7.48 -0.31
C ASN A 60 0.21 -6.63 0.96
N SER A 61 -0.12 -7.20 2.13
CA SER A 61 -0.05 -6.47 3.41
C SER A 61 1.37 -5.99 3.70
N GLY A 62 1.48 -4.74 4.18
CA GLY A 62 2.75 -4.05 4.36
C GLY A 62 3.29 -3.43 3.07
N GLY A 63 2.68 -3.73 1.91
CA GLY A 63 3.02 -3.12 0.63
C GLY A 63 2.53 -1.67 0.51
N PRO A 64 3.11 -0.90 -0.42
CA PRO A 64 2.76 0.49 -0.62
C PRO A 64 1.40 0.65 -1.30
N LEU A 65 0.60 1.63 -0.82
CA LEU A 65 -0.54 2.18 -1.54
C LEU A 65 -0.08 3.48 -2.20
N PHE A 66 -0.15 3.52 -3.52
CA PHE A 66 0.30 4.65 -4.33
C PHE A 66 -0.88 5.52 -4.78
N ASN A 67 -0.65 6.82 -4.92
CA ASN A 67 -1.49 7.71 -5.71
C ASN A 67 -1.11 7.64 -7.21
N GLU A 68 -1.85 8.37 -8.05
CA GLU A 68 -1.60 8.41 -9.51
C GLU A 68 -0.22 8.99 -9.88
N LYS A 69 0.45 9.69 -8.98
CA LYS A 69 1.81 10.23 -9.16
C LYS A 69 2.91 9.23 -8.76
N GLY A 70 2.54 8.01 -8.29
CA GLY A 70 3.49 7.02 -7.77
C GLY A 70 4.07 7.37 -6.41
N GLU A 71 3.44 8.26 -5.66
CA GLU A 71 3.83 8.58 -4.30
C GLU A 71 3.09 7.65 -3.31
N VAL A 72 3.79 7.19 -2.27
CA VAL A 72 3.22 6.32 -1.24
C VAL A 72 2.34 7.14 -0.32
N VAL A 73 1.03 6.94 -0.37
CA VAL A 73 0.05 7.60 0.50
C VAL A 73 -0.38 6.73 1.69
N GLY A 74 -0.04 5.43 1.66
CA GLY A 74 -0.32 4.51 2.77
C GLY A 74 0.41 3.18 2.60
N LEU A 75 0.26 2.31 3.62
CA LEU A 75 0.66 0.91 3.57
C LEU A 75 -0.58 0.02 3.70
N THR A 76 -0.74 -0.93 2.79
CA THR A 76 -1.87 -1.85 2.78
C THR A 76 -1.87 -2.76 3.99
N THR A 77 -3.04 -3.08 4.53
CA THR A 77 -3.20 -4.00 5.66
C THR A 77 -4.45 -4.87 5.51
N SER A 78 -4.28 -6.19 5.70
CA SER A 78 -5.38 -7.14 5.73
C SER A 78 -5.96 -7.38 7.14
N SER A 79 -5.27 -6.94 8.20
CA SER A 79 -5.66 -7.21 9.58
C SER A 79 -7.02 -6.59 9.93
N LEU A 80 -7.28 -5.38 9.43
CA LEU A 80 -8.54 -4.69 9.68
C LEU A 80 -9.73 -5.32 8.93
N SER A 81 -9.47 -5.95 7.78
CA SER A 81 -10.50 -6.71 7.06
C SER A 81 -10.95 -7.93 7.86
N LEU A 82 -10.05 -8.61 8.58
CA LEU A 82 -10.39 -9.72 9.46
C LEU A 82 -11.25 -9.26 10.65
N LEU A 83 -10.92 -8.13 11.27
CA LEU A 83 -11.75 -7.56 12.34
C LEU A 83 -13.15 -7.17 11.86
N ALA A 84 -13.27 -6.69 10.62
CA ALA A 84 -14.57 -6.40 10.01
C ALA A 84 -15.40 -7.67 9.83
N ILE A 85 -14.79 -8.77 9.39
CA ILE A 85 -15.45 -10.07 9.24
C ILE A 85 -16.00 -10.57 10.60
N GLU A 86 -15.17 -10.52 11.64
CA GLU A 86 -15.58 -10.93 13.00
C GLU A 86 -16.74 -10.08 13.53
N SER A 87 -16.74 -8.78 13.24
CA SER A 87 -17.77 -7.86 13.73
C SER A 87 -19.08 -7.93 12.95
N MET A 88 -19.02 -8.23 11.65
CA MET A 88 -20.17 -8.17 10.73
C MET A 88 -20.74 -9.54 10.38
N GLY A 89 -20.05 -10.64 10.74
CA GLY A 89 -20.46 -12.01 10.41
C GLY A 89 -20.46 -12.33 8.91
N ALA A 90 -19.93 -11.43 8.07
CA ALA A 90 -19.84 -11.59 6.62
C ALA A 90 -18.53 -10.99 6.10
N ILE A 91 -18.04 -11.53 4.99
CA ILE A 91 -16.87 -10.97 4.29
C ILE A 91 -17.32 -9.74 3.50
N PRO A 92 -16.91 -8.51 3.90
CA PRO A 92 -17.26 -7.33 3.15
C PRO A 92 -16.55 -7.38 1.78
N GLN A 93 -17.31 -7.23 0.70
CA GLN A 93 -16.70 -7.11 -0.62
C GLN A 93 -16.14 -5.70 -0.82
N SER A 94 -14.94 -5.60 -1.41
CA SER A 94 -14.29 -4.34 -1.74
C SER A 94 -14.06 -3.39 -0.55
N VAL A 95 -13.95 -3.92 0.66
CA VAL A 95 -13.62 -3.17 1.87
C VAL A 95 -12.24 -3.59 2.34
N ASN A 96 -11.27 -2.78 2.03
CA ASN A 96 -9.86 -2.98 2.39
C ASN A 96 -9.32 -1.72 3.05
N TYR A 97 -8.19 -1.83 3.73
CA TYR A 97 -7.65 -0.73 4.53
C TYR A 97 -6.16 -0.52 4.26
N ALA A 98 -5.73 0.74 4.45
CA ALA A 98 -4.31 1.12 4.38
C ALA A 98 -3.98 2.12 5.47
N VAL A 99 -2.90 1.90 6.21
CA VAL A 99 -2.37 2.85 7.20
C VAL A 99 -1.84 4.07 6.46
N LYS A 100 -2.26 5.26 6.85
CA LYS A 100 -1.86 6.53 6.20
C LYS A 100 -0.36 6.78 6.29
N SER A 101 0.22 7.34 5.23
CA SER A 101 1.66 7.62 5.16
C SER A 101 2.16 8.56 6.25
N SER A 102 1.34 9.45 6.80
CA SER A 102 1.69 10.33 7.92
C SER A 102 2.08 9.54 9.17
N PHE A 103 1.33 8.48 9.50
CA PHE A 103 1.64 7.62 10.65
C PHE A 103 2.88 6.77 10.41
N VAL A 104 3.07 6.29 9.17
CA VAL A 104 4.29 5.57 8.77
C VAL A 104 5.53 6.46 8.89
N LYS A 105 5.46 7.69 8.42
CA LYS A 105 6.55 8.68 8.54
C LYS A 105 6.91 8.94 9.99
N ASN A 106 5.91 9.14 10.85
CA ASN A 106 6.12 9.36 12.28
C ASN A 106 6.84 8.17 12.93
N THR A 107 6.48 6.93 12.56
CA THR A 107 7.17 5.73 13.06
C THR A 107 8.60 5.66 12.54
N ILE A 108 8.84 5.92 11.26
CA ILE A 108 10.19 5.90 10.68
C ILE A 108 11.07 6.97 11.31
N SER A 109 10.55 8.15 11.64
CA SER A 109 11.31 9.23 12.25
C SER A 109 11.87 8.90 13.65
N THR A 110 11.36 7.86 14.30
CA THR A 110 11.89 7.37 15.57
C THR A 110 13.07 6.41 15.40
N ILE A 111 13.35 5.95 14.18
CA ILE A 111 14.45 5.04 13.88
C ILE A 111 15.74 5.86 13.74
N PRO A 112 16.83 5.51 14.46
CA PRO A 112 18.11 6.20 14.32
C PRO A 112 18.59 6.18 12.86
N GLU A 113 19.03 7.33 12.35
CA GLU A 113 19.45 7.51 10.95
C GLU A 113 20.56 6.53 10.53
N ALA A 114 21.42 6.13 11.46
CA ALA A 114 22.45 5.13 11.23
C ALA A 114 21.92 3.74 10.84
N LEU A 115 20.66 3.43 11.19
CA LEU A 115 19.98 2.18 10.80
C LEU A 115 19.20 2.33 9.47
N LEU A 116 18.96 3.55 9.03
CA LEU A 116 18.40 3.89 7.74
C LEU A 116 19.54 3.94 6.71
N SER A 117 20.19 2.79 6.47
CA SER A 117 21.31 2.74 5.51
C SER A 117 20.88 3.30 4.15
N ASN A 118 21.80 4.06 3.53
CA ASN A 118 21.74 4.71 2.23
C ASN A 118 21.35 3.72 1.11
N ARG A 119 20.10 3.32 1.06
CA ARG A 119 19.56 2.64 -0.11
C ARG A 119 19.13 3.72 -1.08
N GLY A 120 19.80 3.77 -2.22
CA GLY A 120 19.54 4.75 -3.25
C GLY A 120 18.04 4.90 -3.50
N ILE A 121 17.56 6.12 -3.43
CA ILE A 121 16.18 6.45 -3.80
C ILE A 121 16.11 6.21 -5.30
N VAL A 122 15.43 5.16 -5.74
CA VAL A 122 15.12 4.98 -7.14
C VAL A 122 14.07 6.03 -7.50
N VAL A 123 14.49 7.04 -8.23
CA VAL A 123 13.61 8.08 -8.76
C VAL A 123 12.73 7.42 -9.82
N VAL A 124 11.43 7.45 -9.64
CA VAL A 124 10.49 7.03 -10.67
C VAL A 124 10.49 8.12 -11.74
N PRO A 125 10.76 7.79 -13.02
CA PRO A 125 10.66 8.76 -14.08
C PRO A 125 9.26 9.34 -14.16
N THR A 126 9.13 10.66 -14.12
CA THR A 126 7.85 11.37 -14.28
C THR A 126 7.42 11.44 -15.76
N ASP A 127 8.33 11.18 -16.68
CA ASP A 127 8.12 11.24 -18.13
C ASP A 127 8.01 9.84 -18.74
N SER A 128 7.06 9.06 -18.24
CA SER A 128 6.74 7.78 -18.90
C SER A 128 5.76 8.02 -20.05
N ASN A 129 6.08 7.49 -21.24
CA ASN A 129 5.25 7.61 -22.43
C ASN A 129 3.90 6.89 -22.33
N SER A 130 3.73 5.99 -21.34
CA SER A 130 2.49 5.29 -21.10
C SER A 130 2.31 4.95 -19.60
N ARG A 131 1.04 4.68 -19.21
CA ARG A 131 0.72 4.17 -17.86
C ARG A 131 1.42 2.85 -17.57
N SER A 132 1.57 1.98 -18.56
CA SER A 132 2.24 0.68 -18.42
C SER A 132 3.73 0.84 -18.08
N ASP A 133 4.43 1.73 -18.77
CA ASP A 133 5.85 2.02 -18.50
C ASP A 133 6.04 2.59 -17.10
N PHE A 134 5.14 3.48 -16.69
CA PHE A 134 5.13 4.04 -15.34
C PHE A 134 4.97 2.97 -14.27
N ILE A 135 3.99 2.05 -14.44
CA ILE A 135 3.76 0.95 -13.50
C ILE A 135 4.95 -0.01 -13.47
N GLU A 136 5.55 -0.33 -14.63
CA GLU A 136 6.74 -1.17 -14.71
C GLU A 136 7.92 -0.53 -13.95
N ALA A 137 8.14 0.77 -14.11
CA ALA A 137 9.19 1.49 -13.40
C ALA A 137 8.97 1.46 -11.87
N ILE A 138 7.73 1.67 -11.39
CA ILE A 138 7.40 1.59 -9.97
C ILE A 138 7.59 0.17 -9.45
N SER A 139 7.22 -0.86 -10.21
CA SER A 139 7.29 -2.25 -9.77
C SER A 139 8.70 -2.69 -9.38
N LYS A 140 9.73 -2.10 -9.98
CA LYS A 140 11.15 -2.34 -9.65
C LYS A 140 11.54 -1.87 -8.24
N ASN A 141 10.72 -1.03 -7.62
CA ASN A 141 10.91 -0.52 -6.26
C ASN A 141 10.18 -1.34 -5.19
N VAL A 142 9.34 -2.28 -5.60
CA VAL A 142 8.58 -3.13 -4.68
C VAL A 142 9.22 -4.52 -4.65
N VAL A 143 9.65 -4.93 -3.45
CA VAL A 143 10.37 -6.18 -3.25
C VAL A 143 9.54 -7.16 -2.41
N LEU A 144 9.71 -8.44 -2.69
CA LEU A 144 9.22 -9.52 -1.85
C LEU A 144 10.26 -9.84 -0.77
N ILE A 145 9.85 -9.78 0.49
CA ILE A 145 10.69 -10.21 1.61
C ILE A 145 10.27 -11.64 2.00
N LEU A 146 11.21 -12.56 1.90
CA LEU A 146 11.01 -13.95 2.32
C LEU A 146 11.75 -14.14 3.66
N GLY A 147 10.98 -14.41 4.73
CA GLY A 147 11.50 -14.83 6.01
C GLY A 147 11.63 -16.36 6.05
N LYS A 148 12.74 -16.88 6.58
CA LYS A 148 12.86 -18.28 6.97
C LYS A 148 12.44 -18.38 8.43
N VAL A 149 11.44 -19.18 8.72
CA VAL A 149 11.06 -19.56 10.08
C VAL A 149 11.82 -20.85 10.36
N ASP A 150 12.75 -20.76 11.31
CA ASP A 150 13.46 -21.95 11.83
C ASP A 150 12.56 -22.72 12.79
#